data_d827b1574873f208697acb8fa20e8e62
#
_entry.id   d827b1574873f208697acb8fa20e8e62
#
_cell.length_a   1.000
_cell.length_b   1.000
_cell.length_c   1.000
_cell.angle_alpha   90.00
_cell.angle_beta   90.00
_cell.angle_gamma   90.00
#
_symmetry.space_group_name_H-M   'P 1'
#
loop_
_entity.id
_entity.type
_entity.pdbx_description
1 polymer ?
#
loop_
_entity_poly.entity_id
_entity_poly.type
_entity_poly.pdbx_seq_one_letter_code
_entity_poly.pdbx_strand_id
1 'polypeptide(L)'
;EPLSIQKKRWSTSCRWSSQRPTDHPFSVGWWAIADGTAAPDGVFYPRGALIRFAEWYGAKRDSAGRVVPNEGLRMSSREVAKGIVKREKAMREHMGITIHPGPADPAIYASTDGPSIADNMASEDVRWVRADNSRITGWQQMRERIWAEGEAPLLYVFNTCTELIRTLPAAPRDEHIPDDIDTEFEDHALDETRYATMFKKREIFFGS
;
A
#
# COMPACT_ATOMS: atom_id res chain seq x y z
N GLU A 1 0.74 16.09 20.55
CA GLU A 1 -0.73 15.87 20.54
C GLU A 1 -1.08 14.96 19.40
N PRO A 2 -1.93 13.94 19.61
CA PRO A 2 -2.34 13.07 18.51
C PRO A 2 -3.10 13.93 17.50
N LEU A 3 -2.74 13.79 16.22
CA LEU A 3 -3.45 14.38 15.09
C LEU A 3 -4.95 14.14 15.27
N SER A 4 -5.73 15.18 15.56
CA SER A 4 -7.18 15.08 15.67
C SER A 4 -7.78 14.92 14.28
N ILE A 5 -7.65 13.71 13.75
CA ILE A 5 -8.13 13.33 12.44
C ILE A 5 -9.51 12.68 12.62
N GLN A 6 -10.48 13.50 13.01
CA GLN A 6 -11.87 13.04 13.07
C GLN A 6 -12.37 12.71 11.65
N LYS A 7 -12.88 11.50 11.47
CA LYS A 7 -13.51 10.94 10.24
C LYS A 7 -12.57 10.58 9.10
N LYS A 8 -11.33 10.18 9.34
CA LYS A 8 -10.48 9.57 8.31
C LYS A 8 -10.65 8.05 8.34
N ARG A 9 -10.82 7.46 7.16
CA ARG A 9 -10.79 6.01 7.02
C ARG A 9 -9.34 5.58 6.85
N TRP A 10 -8.90 4.63 7.66
CA TRP A 10 -7.58 4.04 7.60
C TRP A 10 -7.69 2.68 6.94
N SER A 11 -6.83 2.36 6.03
CA SER A 11 -6.78 1.05 5.39
C SER A 11 -5.35 0.57 5.23
N THR A 12 -5.20 -0.73 5.07
CA THR A 12 -3.92 -1.37 4.74
C THR A 12 -4.02 -1.89 3.32
N SER A 13 -2.96 -1.75 2.53
CA SER A 13 -2.83 -2.37 1.22
C SER A 13 -1.60 -3.27 1.20
N CYS A 14 -1.63 -4.35 0.42
CA CYS A 14 -0.55 -5.32 0.36
C CYS A 14 -0.32 -5.84 -1.05
N ARG A 15 0.96 -5.95 -1.44
CA ARG A 15 1.39 -6.75 -2.57
C ARG A 15 2.17 -7.97 -2.11
N TRP A 16 1.82 -9.12 -2.67
CA TRP A 16 2.49 -10.39 -2.45
C TRP A 16 2.72 -11.10 -3.78
N SER A 17 3.93 -11.56 -4.06
CA SER A 17 4.30 -12.03 -5.39
C SER A 17 4.27 -13.54 -5.61
N SER A 18 4.03 -14.39 -4.58
CA SER A 18 3.92 -15.84 -4.78
C SER A 18 3.33 -16.61 -3.60
N GLN A 19 2.92 -17.86 -3.84
CA GLN A 19 2.36 -18.80 -2.85
C GLN A 19 3.38 -19.45 -1.90
N ARG A 20 4.68 -19.24 -2.11
CA ARG A 20 5.75 -19.81 -1.26
C ARG A 20 6.35 -18.70 -0.39
N PRO A 21 7.06 -19.04 0.73
CA PRO A 21 7.89 -18.07 1.45
C PRO A 21 8.78 -17.40 0.41
N THR A 22 8.54 -16.13 0.18
CA THR A 22 8.94 -15.53 -1.08
C THR A 22 10.38 -15.11 -1.07
N ASP A 23 11.11 -15.47 -2.09
CA ASP A 23 12.39 -14.85 -2.41
C ASP A 23 12.21 -13.36 -2.81
N HIS A 24 10.96 -12.93 -3.10
CA HIS A 24 10.62 -11.55 -3.46
C HIS A 24 10.09 -10.75 -2.26
N PRO A 25 10.34 -9.43 -2.21
CA PRO A 25 9.80 -8.55 -1.18
C PRO A 25 8.26 -8.52 -1.17
N PHE A 26 7.68 -8.35 0.03
CA PHE A 26 6.31 -7.90 0.16
C PHE A 26 6.27 -6.40 0.46
N SER A 27 5.18 -5.74 0.11
CA SER A 27 4.91 -4.35 0.47
C SER A 27 3.58 -4.25 1.21
N VAL A 28 3.61 -3.61 2.38
CA VAL A 28 2.41 -3.29 3.16
C VAL A 28 2.41 -1.78 3.42
N GLY A 29 1.37 -1.09 2.95
CA GLY A 29 1.17 0.33 3.18
C GLY A 29 -0.03 0.61 4.07
N TRP A 30 0.06 1.61 4.95
CA TRP A 30 -1.06 2.11 5.75
C TRP A 30 -1.48 3.48 5.23
N TRP A 31 -2.77 3.64 5.01
CA TRP A 31 -3.36 4.74 4.27
C TRP A 31 -4.42 5.47 5.06
N ALA A 32 -4.44 6.79 4.94
CA ALA A 32 -5.52 7.63 5.39
C ALA A 32 -6.23 8.26 4.19
N ILE A 33 -7.51 8.56 4.37
CA ILE A 33 -8.30 9.31 3.40
C ILE A 33 -8.66 10.64 4.03
N ALA A 34 -8.23 11.73 3.40
CA ALA A 34 -8.52 13.07 3.90
C ALA A 34 -10.00 13.42 3.76
N ASP A 35 -10.54 14.07 4.78
CA ASP A 35 -11.91 14.57 4.80
C ASP A 35 -12.05 16.02 4.31
N GLY A 36 -10.94 16.66 3.94
CA GLY A 36 -10.90 18.05 3.49
C GLY A 36 -10.82 19.07 4.63
N THR A 37 -10.49 18.66 5.85
CA THR A 37 -10.16 19.56 6.95
C THR A 37 -8.66 19.77 7.07
N ALA A 38 -8.25 20.94 7.59
CA ALA A 38 -6.85 21.18 7.88
C ALA A 38 -6.36 20.26 9.02
N ALA A 39 -5.13 19.75 8.89
CA ALA A 39 -4.48 19.03 9.96
C ALA A 39 -4.07 20.00 11.09
N PRO A 40 -3.82 19.52 12.33
CA PRO A 40 -3.43 20.37 13.45
C PRO A 40 -2.17 21.21 13.23
N ASP A 41 -1.28 20.75 12.36
CA ASP A 41 -0.07 21.47 11.92
C ASP A 41 -0.35 22.54 10.85
N GLY A 42 -1.61 22.74 10.47
CA GLY A 42 -2.05 23.69 9.46
C GLY A 42 -1.95 23.18 8.02
N VAL A 43 -1.44 21.97 7.80
CA VAL A 43 -1.40 21.38 6.45
C VAL A 43 -2.80 20.99 6.00
N PHE A 44 -3.18 21.47 4.82
CA PHE A 44 -4.46 21.14 4.21
C PHE A 44 -4.32 19.99 3.22
N TYR A 45 -5.14 18.95 3.41
CA TYR A 45 -5.27 17.84 2.49
C TYR A 45 -6.65 17.88 1.83
N PRO A 46 -6.76 17.96 0.51
CA PRO A 46 -8.05 17.98 -0.18
C PRO A 46 -8.90 16.76 0.19
N ARG A 47 -10.22 16.93 0.21
CA ARG A 47 -11.15 15.82 0.46
C ARG A 47 -10.92 14.67 -0.53
N GLY A 48 -10.79 13.44 -0.02
CA GLY A 48 -10.53 12.24 -0.81
C GLY A 48 -9.06 12.04 -1.20
N ALA A 49 -8.16 12.94 -0.77
CA ALA A 49 -6.74 12.68 -0.93
C ALA A 49 -6.32 11.43 -0.16
N LEU A 50 -5.48 10.62 -0.78
CA LEU A 50 -4.86 9.45 -0.17
C LEU A 50 -3.54 9.87 0.47
N ILE A 51 -3.32 9.47 1.71
CA ILE A 51 -2.12 9.76 2.47
C ILE A 51 -1.50 8.43 2.90
N ARG A 52 -0.36 8.07 2.32
CA ARG A 52 0.44 6.94 2.78
C ARG A 52 1.26 7.40 3.98
N PHE A 53 0.88 7.00 5.19
CA PHE A 53 1.51 7.49 6.42
C PHE A 53 2.49 6.49 7.05
N ALA A 54 2.43 5.23 6.66
CA ALA A 54 3.38 4.21 7.10
C ALA A 54 3.54 3.12 6.03
N GLU A 55 4.70 2.45 6.06
CA GLU A 55 4.98 1.30 5.22
C GLU A 55 5.76 0.23 6.00
N TRP A 56 5.62 -1.00 5.55
CA TRP A 56 6.49 -2.10 5.92
C TRP A 56 6.88 -2.87 4.66
N TYR A 57 8.14 -2.74 4.30
CA TYR A 57 8.70 -3.37 3.13
C TYR A 57 9.56 -4.57 3.51
N GLY A 58 9.22 -5.74 2.99
CA GLY A 58 9.81 -7.02 3.34
C GLY A 58 11.00 -7.40 2.47
N ALA A 59 11.92 -6.47 2.21
CA ALA A 59 13.14 -6.72 1.47
C ALA A 59 14.31 -7.04 2.40
N LYS A 60 15.21 -7.90 1.91
CA LYS A 60 16.52 -8.12 2.49
C LYS A 60 17.36 -6.84 2.41
N ARG A 61 18.24 -6.65 3.40
CA ARG A 61 19.19 -5.53 3.39
C ARG A 61 20.61 -6.04 3.40
N ASP A 62 21.49 -5.33 2.72
CA ASP A 62 22.94 -5.61 2.71
C ASP A 62 23.59 -5.18 4.04
N SER A 63 24.90 -5.40 4.16
CA SER A 63 25.69 -5.02 5.35
C SER A 63 25.73 -3.51 5.62
N ALA A 64 25.41 -2.68 4.63
CA ALA A 64 25.28 -1.23 4.77
C ALA A 64 23.84 -0.77 5.05
N GLY A 65 22.90 -1.72 5.24
CA GLY A 65 21.48 -1.45 5.51
C GLY A 65 20.66 -1.08 4.26
N ARG A 66 21.22 -1.16 3.07
CA ARG A 66 20.54 -0.84 1.81
C ARG A 66 19.70 -2.04 1.35
N VAL A 67 18.53 -1.75 0.80
CA VAL A 67 17.65 -2.77 0.20
C VAL A 67 18.38 -3.50 -0.91
N VAL A 68 18.31 -4.83 -0.91
CA VAL A 68 18.72 -5.66 -2.04
C VAL A 68 17.50 -5.82 -2.95
N PRO A 69 17.51 -5.25 -4.16
CA PRO A 69 16.37 -5.27 -5.06
C PRO A 69 15.86 -6.70 -5.32
N ASN A 70 14.56 -6.87 -5.30
CA ASN A 70 13.86 -8.13 -5.57
C ASN A 70 14.25 -9.33 -4.66
N GLU A 71 15.02 -9.11 -3.57
CA GLU A 71 15.26 -10.13 -2.55
C GLU A 71 14.40 -9.92 -1.29
N GLY A 72 13.51 -10.90 -1.01
CA GLY A 72 12.60 -10.87 0.14
C GLY A 72 13.21 -11.42 1.43
N LEU A 73 12.53 -11.14 2.54
CA LEU A 73 12.88 -11.63 3.89
C LEU A 73 12.56 -13.10 4.12
N ARG A 74 11.95 -13.81 3.16
CA ARG A 74 11.52 -15.21 3.26
C ARG A 74 10.57 -15.49 4.43
N MET A 75 9.78 -14.51 4.82
CA MET A 75 8.75 -14.66 5.85
C MET A 75 7.53 -15.40 5.28
N SER A 76 6.95 -16.26 6.10
CA SER A 76 5.66 -16.88 5.78
C SER A 76 4.52 -15.85 5.87
N SER A 77 3.41 -16.11 5.19
CA SER A 77 2.21 -15.25 5.25
C SER A 77 1.69 -15.04 6.69
N ARG A 78 1.79 -16.06 7.55
CA ARG A 78 1.43 -15.96 8.98
C ARG A 78 2.38 -15.05 9.76
N GLU A 79 3.68 -15.12 9.50
CA GLU A 79 4.66 -14.23 10.16
C GLU A 79 4.44 -12.77 9.74
N VAL A 80 4.14 -12.54 8.46
CA VAL A 80 3.79 -11.20 7.97
C VAL A 80 2.49 -10.72 8.62
N ALA A 81 1.45 -11.55 8.70
CA ALA A 81 0.20 -11.19 9.37
C ALA A 81 0.41 -10.82 10.84
N LYS A 82 1.17 -11.61 11.60
CA LYS A 82 1.55 -11.27 12.98
C LYS A 82 2.30 -9.94 13.07
N GLY A 83 3.18 -9.68 12.10
CA GLY A 83 3.88 -8.40 12.00
C GLY A 83 2.97 -7.21 11.71
N ILE A 84 1.92 -7.39 10.90
CA ILE A 84 0.87 -6.39 10.64
C ILE A 84 0.09 -6.12 11.93
N VAL A 85 -0.45 -7.16 12.57
CA VAL A 85 -1.23 -7.05 13.83
C VAL A 85 -0.44 -6.31 14.91
N LYS A 86 0.85 -6.63 15.06
CA LYS A 86 1.73 -5.93 16.02
C LYS A 86 1.84 -4.44 15.74
N ARG A 87 1.98 -4.06 14.46
CA ARG A 87 2.09 -2.65 14.05
C ARG A 87 0.77 -1.90 14.24
N GLU A 88 -0.33 -2.51 13.84
CA GLU A 88 -1.65 -1.91 13.98
C GLU A 88 -2.09 -1.77 15.44
N LYS A 89 -1.68 -2.72 16.30
CA LYS A 89 -1.85 -2.58 17.74
C LYS A 89 -1.09 -1.37 18.28
N ALA A 90 0.17 -1.19 17.91
CA ALA A 90 0.96 -0.01 18.29
C ALA A 90 0.35 1.30 17.76
N MET A 91 -0.12 1.32 16.51
CA MET A 91 -0.82 2.49 15.94
C MET A 91 -2.10 2.82 16.73
N ARG A 92 -2.86 1.82 17.15
CA ARG A 92 -4.05 2.01 18.00
C ARG A 92 -3.67 2.58 19.36
N GLU A 93 -2.65 2.03 20.01
CA GLU A 93 -2.22 2.43 21.34
C GLU A 93 -1.61 3.84 21.37
N HIS A 94 -0.79 4.19 20.37
CA HIS A 94 -0.06 5.47 20.35
C HIS A 94 -0.77 6.59 19.59
N MET A 95 -1.59 6.25 18.60
CA MET A 95 -2.23 7.24 17.72
C MET A 95 -3.75 7.26 17.85
N GLY A 96 -4.36 6.32 18.58
CA GLY A 96 -5.82 6.22 18.74
C GLY A 96 -6.58 5.88 17.46
N ILE A 97 -5.90 5.32 16.46
CA ILE A 97 -6.49 5.02 15.15
C ILE A 97 -6.94 3.57 15.05
N THR A 98 -8.00 3.33 14.26
CA THR A 98 -8.46 1.99 13.91
C THR A 98 -8.19 1.76 12.42
N ILE A 99 -7.54 0.65 12.11
CA ILE A 99 -7.26 0.25 10.73
C ILE A 99 -8.38 -0.66 10.24
N HIS A 100 -8.82 -0.44 9.01
CA HIS A 100 -9.81 -1.25 8.31
C HIS A 100 -9.14 -2.06 7.20
N PRO A 101 -9.69 -3.23 6.82
CA PRO A 101 -9.21 -4.00 5.69
C PRO A 101 -9.17 -3.16 4.42
N GLY A 102 -8.07 -3.23 3.71
CA GLY A 102 -7.85 -2.59 2.42
C GLY A 102 -7.56 -3.60 1.33
N PRO A 103 -7.19 -3.14 0.13
CA PRO A 103 -6.97 -3.98 -1.03
C PRO A 103 -5.68 -4.78 -0.92
N ALA A 104 -5.70 -6.01 -1.42
CA ALA A 104 -4.51 -6.82 -1.60
C ALA A 104 -4.51 -7.49 -2.97
N ASP A 105 -3.30 -7.83 -3.43
CA ASP A 105 -3.08 -8.52 -4.69
C ASP A 105 -4.02 -9.72 -4.84
N PRO A 106 -4.76 -9.84 -5.96
CA PRO A 106 -5.60 -11.01 -6.22
C PRO A 106 -4.87 -12.36 -6.14
N ALA A 107 -3.56 -12.39 -6.37
CA ALA A 107 -2.75 -13.60 -6.29
C ALA A 107 -2.76 -14.25 -4.90
N ILE A 108 -2.96 -13.48 -3.82
CA ILE A 108 -2.99 -14.05 -2.46
C ILE A 108 -4.20 -14.97 -2.20
N TYR A 109 -5.23 -14.88 -3.03
CA TYR A 109 -6.44 -15.73 -2.93
C TYR A 109 -6.35 -17.00 -3.77
N ALA A 110 -5.29 -17.15 -4.57
CA ALA A 110 -5.08 -18.36 -5.34
C ALA A 110 -4.61 -19.50 -4.41
N SER A 111 -5.14 -20.70 -4.64
CA SER A 111 -4.72 -21.93 -3.96
C SER A 111 -4.86 -23.08 -4.93
N THR A 112 -3.89 -23.98 -4.94
CA THR A 112 -3.96 -25.28 -5.64
C THR A 112 -4.19 -26.42 -4.67
N ASP A 113 -3.48 -26.39 -3.52
CA ASP A 113 -3.57 -27.42 -2.50
C ASP A 113 -3.44 -26.79 -1.11
N GLY A 114 -4.53 -26.72 -0.36
CA GLY A 114 -4.55 -26.18 1.00
C GLY A 114 -4.96 -24.71 1.10
N PRO A 115 -4.77 -24.06 2.25
CA PRO A 115 -5.20 -22.69 2.49
C PRO A 115 -4.38 -21.70 1.65
N SER A 116 -5.07 -20.70 1.11
CA SER A 116 -4.43 -19.58 0.38
C SER A 116 -3.60 -18.71 1.33
N ILE A 117 -2.81 -17.78 0.76
CA ILE A 117 -2.12 -16.74 1.55
C ILE A 117 -3.15 -15.91 2.33
N ALA A 118 -4.26 -15.54 1.71
CA ALA A 118 -5.33 -14.78 2.34
C ALA A 118 -5.96 -15.56 3.51
N ASP A 119 -6.18 -16.87 3.39
CA ASP A 119 -6.70 -17.72 4.48
C ASP A 119 -5.70 -17.81 5.65
N ASN A 120 -4.42 -17.98 5.34
CA ASN A 120 -3.36 -17.99 6.35
C ASN A 120 -3.26 -16.66 7.11
N MET A 121 -3.40 -15.53 6.40
CA MET A 121 -3.42 -14.21 7.03
C MET A 121 -4.70 -13.98 7.85
N ALA A 122 -5.84 -14.44 7.35
CA ALA A 122 -7.11 -14.36 8.06
C ALA A 122 -7.12 -15.18 9.36
N SER A 123 -6.38 -16.30 9.42
CA SER A 123 -6.20 -17.08 10.66
C SER A 123 -5.41 -16.36 11.75
N GLU A 124 -4.72 -15.27 11.39
CA GLU A 124 -3.98 -14.36 12.29
C GLU A 124 -4.66 -12.97 12.35
N ASP A 125 -5.98 -12.90 12.14
CA ASP A 125 -6.83 -11.70 12.21
C ASP A 125 -6.54 -10.60 11.16
N VAL A 126 -5.79 -10.89 10.10
CA VAL A 126 -5.56 -9.97 8.98
C VAL A 126 -6.44 -10.34 7.79
N ARG A 127 -7.41 -9.48 7.50
CA ARG A 127 -8.35 -9.66 6.39
C ARG A 127 -8.12 -8.63 5.30
N TRP A 128 -8.27 -9.07 4.05
CA TRP A 128 -8.06 -8.24 2.87
C TRP A 128 -9.32 -8.16 2.01
N VAL A 129 -9.37 -7.14 1.16
CA VAL A 129 -10.31 -7.02 0.05
C VAL A 129 -9.55 -7.28 -1.24
N ARG A 130 -10.11 -8.07 -2.16
CA ARG A 130 -9.47 -8.34 -3.45
C ARG A 130 -9.31 -7.02 -4.23
N ALA A 131 -8.08 -6.67 -4.59
CA ALA A 131 -7.78 -5.48 -5.38
C ALA A 131 -8.29 -5.61 -6.83
N ASP A 132 -8.51 -4.46 -7.46
CA ASP A 132 -8.50 -4.35 -8.91
C ASP A 132 -7.03 -4.24 -9.36
N ASN A 133 -6.56 -5.24 -10.10
CA ASN A 133 -5.17 -5.30 -10.55
C ASN A 133 -4.97 -4.81 -11.99
N SER A 134 -5.96 -4.11 -12.57
CA SER A 134 -5.86 -3.48 -13.89
C SER A 134 -4.69 -2.49 -13.92
N ARG A 135 -3.59 -2.86 -14.62
CA ARG A 135 -2.32 -2.11 -14.54
C ARG A 135 -2.45 -0.73 -15.17
N ILE A 136 -2.81 -0.65 -16.45
CA ILE A 136 -2.87 0.63 -17.20
C ILE A 136 -3.82 1.63 -16.54
N THR A 137 -5.06 1.19 -16.22
CA THR A 137 -6.03 2.04 -15.52
C THR A 137 -5.51 2.47 -14.16
N GLY A 138 -4.85 1.58 -13.44
CA GLY A 138 -4.29 1.88 -12.13
C GLY A 138 -3.15 2.90 -12.18
N TRP A 139 -2.23 2.77 -13.14
CA TRP A 139 -1.16 3.77 -13.36
C TRP A 139 -1.72 5.13 -13.76
N GLN A 140 -2.75 5.15 -14.61
CA GLN A 140 -3.43 6.40 -14.96
C GLN A 140 -4.04 7.06 -13.72
N GLN A 141 -4.80 6.33 -12.91
CA GLN A 141 -5.40 6.84 -11.67
C GLN A 141 -4.33 7.36 -10.69
N MET A 142 -3.19 6.69 -10.60
CA MET A 142 -2.08 7.12 -9.75
C MET A 142 -1.45 8.42 -10.28
N ARG A 143 -1.22 8.52 -11.59
CA ARG A 143 -0.71 9.74 -12.24
C ARG A 143 -1.64 10.94 -12.04
N GLU A 144 -2.94 10.75 -12.25
CA GLU A 144 -3.97 11.80 -12.05
C GLU A 144 -4.00 12.30 -10.59
N ARG A 145 -3.72 11.44 -9.61
CA ARG A 145 -3.64 11.84 -8.21
C ARG A 145 -2.35 12.56 -7.84
N ILE A 146 -1.25 12.22 -8.49
CA ILE A 146 0.05 12.89 -8.27
C ILE A 146 0.08 14.24 -8.96
N TRP A 147 -0.49 14.31 -10.15
CA TRP A 147 -0.43 15.49 -11.01
C TRP A 147 -1.81 15.92 -11.46
N ALA A 148 -2.40 16.86 -10.73
CA ALA A 148 -3.61 17.55 -11.13
C ALA A 148 -3.20 18.98 -11.60
N GLU A 149 -3.33 19.26 -12.89
CA GLU A 149 -2.95 20.55 -13.44
C GLU A 149 -3.79 21.68 -12.82
N GLY A 150 -3.13 22.60 -12.12
CA GLY A 150 -3.79 23.73 -11.44
C GLY A 150 -4.51 23.38 -10.13
N GLU A 151 -4.47 22.14 -9.70
CA GLU A 151 -5.09 21.67 -8.44
C GLU A 151 -4.05 21.10 -7.46
N ALA A 152 -4.45 20.99 -6.19
CA ALA A 152 -3.62 20.31 -5.20
C ALA A 152 -3.56 18.80 -5.47
N PRO A 153 -2.42 18.14 -5.25
CA PRO A 153 -2.31 16.70 -5.43
C PRO A 153 -3.29 15.94 -4.54
N LEU A 154 -3.69 14.75 -4.97
CA LEU A 154 -4.57 13.84 -4.23
C LEU A 154 -3.84 12.58 -3.74
N LEU A 155 -2.51 12.54 -3.85
CA LEU A 155 -1.66 11.51 -3.29
C LEU A 155 -0.53 12.15 -2.49
N TYR A 156 -0.45 11.83 -1.23
CA TYR A 156 0.58 12.29 -0.29
C TYR A 156 1.31 11.08 0.31
N VAL A 157 2.60 11.26 0.55
CA VAL A 157 3.45 10.20 1.08
C VAL A 157 4.28 10.79 2.23
N PHE A 158 4.23 10.17 3.41
CA PHE A 158 5.06 10.59 4.52
C PHE A 158 6.52 10.18 4.27
N ASN A 159 7.45 10.98 4.76
CA ASN A 159 8.90 10.73 4.61
C ASN A 159 9.38 9.41 5.24
N THR A 160 8.57 8.79 6.07
CA THR A 160 8.80 7.46 6.63
C THR A 160 8.56 6.32 5.64
N CYS A 161 7.86 6.59 4.51
CA CYS A 161 7.58 5.62 3.44
C CYS A 161 8.74 5.60 2.43
N THR A 162 9.92 5.21 2.90
CA THR A 162 11.20 5.35 2.18
C THR A 162 11.27 4.53 0.90
N GLU A 163 10.61 3.37 0.86
CA GLU A 163 10.70 2.49 -0.31
C GLU A 163 9.81 3.01 -1.45
N LEU A 164 8.61 3.51 -1.16
CA LEU A 164 7.81 4.17 -2.20
C LEU A 164 8.52 5.42 -2.72
N ILE A 165 9.07 6.25 -1.83
CA ILE A 165 9.80 7.48 -2.20
C ILE A 165 11.02 7.14 -3.08
N ARG A 166 11.70 6.03 -2.81
CA ARG A 166 12.86 5.58 -3.59
C ARG A 166 12.47 5.03 -4.96
N THR A 167 11.42 4.22 -5.02
CA THR A 167 11.07 3.47 -6.23
C THR A 167 10.20 4.27 -7.20
N LEU A 168 9.28 5.11 -6.71
CA LEU A 168 8.34 5.84 -7.57
C LEU A 168 9.02 6.72 -8.63
N PRO A 169 9.99 7.59 -8.30
CA PRO A 169 10.65 8.41 -9.31
C PRO A 169 11.63 7.65 -10.20
N ALA A 170 12.04 6.44 -9.79
CA ALA A 170 13.00 5.61 -10.52
C ALA A 170 12.35 4.61 -11.47
N ALA A 171 11.02 4.44 -11.41
CA ALA A 171 10.31 3.44 -12.19
C ALA A 171 10.42 3.71 -13.70
N PRO A 172 11.05 2.81 -14.49
CA PRO A 172 11.13 2.95 -15.94
C PRO A 172 9.78 2.59 -16.57
N ARG A 173 9.49 3.17 -17.72
CA ARG A 173 8.37 2.75 -18.55
C ARG A 173 8.70 1.42 -19.22
N ASP A 174 7.68 0.61 -19.43
CA ASP A 174 7.81 -0.60 -20.24
C ASP A 174 8.15 -0.23 -21.70
N GLU A 175 9.08 -0.96 -22.31
CA GLU A 175 9.53 -0.67 -23.68
C GLU A 175 8.46 -0.93 -24.74
N HIS A 176 7.54 -1.87 -24.47
CA HIS A 176 6.48 -2.28 -25.40
C HIS A 176 5.13 -1.66 -25.10
N ILE A 177 4.88 -1.32 -23.83
CA ILE A 177 3.63 -0.74 -23.35
C ILE A 177 3.95 0.57 -22.61
N PRO A 178 4.06 1.71 -23.32
CA PRO A 178 4.52 2.98 -22.72
C PRO A 178 3.67 3.51 -21.56
N ASP A 179 2.42 3.03 -21.42
CA ASP A 179 1.52 3.36 -20.32
C ASP A 179 1.70 2.47 -19.09
N ASP A 180 2.52 1.43 -19.19
CA ASP A 180 2.92 0.56 -18.08
C ASP A 180 4.32 0.91 -17.57
N ILE A 181 4.72 0.26 -16.49
CA ILE A 181 6.09 0.25 -15.98
C ILE A 181 6.73 -1.11 -16.26
N ASP A 182 8.05 -1.13 -16.38
CA ASP A 182 8.83 -2.33 -16.58
C ASP A 182 8.60 -3.32 -15.43
N THR A 183 8.19 -4.55 -15.76
CA THR A 183 7.86 -5.60 -14.79
C THR A 183 9.09 -6.23 -14.14
N GLU A 184 10.27 -6.06 -14.70
CA GLU A 184 11.55 -6.49 -14.10
C GLU A 184 12.03 -5.50 -13.01
N PHE A 185 11.45 -4.30 -13.00
CA PHE A 185 11.74 -3.30 -11.98
C PHE A 185 11.16 -3.71 -10.61
N GLU A 186 11.73 -3.16 -9.54
CA GLU A 186 11.26 -3.34 -8.16
C GLU A 186 9.94 -2.57 -7.92
N ASP A 187 8.83 -3.12 -8.40
CA ASP A 187 7.52 -2.46 -8.45
C ASP A 187 6.60 -2.71 -7.23
N HIS A 188 7.05 -3.46 -6.22
CA HIS A 188 6.19 -3.93 -5.12
C HIS A 188 5.48 -2.81 -4.35
N ALA A 189 6.20 -1.72 -4.00
CA ALA A 189 5.60 -0.57 -3.32
C ALA A 189 4.71 0.25 -4.25
N LEU A 190 5.04 0.28 -5.55
CA LEU A 190 4.26 0.95 -6.60
C LEU A 190 2.93 0.25 -6.83
N ASP A 191 2.96 -1.08 -6.99
CA ASP A 191 1.75 -1.88 -7.20
C ASP A 191 0.82 -1.85 -5.99
N GLU A 192 1.38 -1.92 -4.77
CA GLU A 192 0.60 -1.74 -3.55
C GLU A 192 -0.09 -0.37 -3.52
N THR A 193 0.62 0.71 -3.90
CA THR A 193 0.07 2.05 -4.02
C THR A 193 -1.01 2.12 -5.11
N ARG A 194 -0.79 1.47 -6.24
CA ARG A 194 -1.76 1.36 -7.33
C ARG A 194 -3.07 0.68 -6.86
N TYR A 195 -2.98 -0.39 -6.08
CA TYR A 195 -4.16 -1.03 -5.48
C TYR A 195 -4.92 -0.09 -4.55
N ALA A 196 -4.21 0.68 -3.72
CA ALA A 196 -4.84 1.66 -2.84
C ALA A 196 -5.58 2.76 -3.64
N THR A 197 -5.01 3.27 -4.73
CA THR A 197 -5.64 4.28 -5.58
C THR A 197 -6.90 3.75 -6.28
N MET A 198 -6.87 2.51 -6.76
CA MET A 198 -8.01 1.85 -7.40
C MET A 198 -9.13 1.52 -6.42
N PHE A 199 -8.79 1.12 -5.20
CA PHE A 199 -9.76 0.82 -4.15
C PHE A 199 -10.56 2.06 -3.76
N LYS A 200 -9.90 3.21 -3.60
CA LYS A 200 -10.56 4.47 -3.28
C LYS A 200 -11.50 4.95 -4.37
N LYS A 201 -11.17 4.74 -5.65
CA LYS A 201 -12.06 5.08 -6.75
C LYS A 201 -13.43 4.40 -6.61
N ARG A 202 -13.46 3.12 -6.24
CA ARG A 202 -14.72 2.37 -6.06
C ARG A 202 -15.59 2.93 -4.94
N GLU A 203 -15.00 3.39 -3.84
CA GLU A 203 -15.75 3.96 -2.71
C GLU A 203 -16.40 5.30 -3.01
N ILE A 204 -15.82 6.12 -3.88
CA ILE A 204 -16.41 7.39 -4.29
C ILE A 204 -17.74 7.19 -5.04
N PHE A 205 -17.88 6.08 -5.76
CA PHE A 205 -19.10 5.76 -6.51
C PHE A 205 -20.21 5.09 -5.69
N PHE A 206 -19.90 4.53 -4.52
CA PHE A 206 -20.88 3.83 -3.68
C PHE A 206 -21.25 4.60 -2.40
N GLY A 207 -20.72 5.79 -2.22
CA GLY A 207 -20.92 6.64 -1.03
C GLY A 207 -21.86 7.81 -1.26
N SER A 208 -22.88 7.67 -2.11
CA SER A 208 -23.98 8.63 -2.27
C SER A 208 -25.25 8.13 -1.63
#